data_3cc1f0bfbbb3981fa0968922350a3f0f
#
_entry.id   3cc1f0bfbbb3981fa0968922350a3f0f
#
_cell.length_a   1.000
_cell.length_b   1.000
_cell.length_c   1.000
_cell.angle_alpha   90.00
_cell.angle_beta   90.00
_cell.angle_gamma   90.00
#
_symmetry.space_group_name_H-M   'P 1'
#
loop_
_entity.id
_entity.type
_entity.pdbx_description
1 polymer ?
#
loop_
_entity_poly.entity_id
_entity_poly.type
_entity_poly.pdbx_seq_one_letter_code
_entity_poly.pdbx_strand_id
1 'polypeptide(L)'
;MNAFHTLRTRGDHFSMQRFELLTMILSALEWKKHNGRIKLVTDPRGAEYLNRFGLPDIYDEIDVSLDGMDRLGVDEKTFWAGAKLFALSRQQCPCVMLDLDFIVWQPIDFAPYRNDVAVIHFEQVGNDVYPPSEHFRFKHGFKLPPSLDWTVKACNTAFAYFGARDLVNRYCDFAFEFMRAADGDGLPYMVFVEQRWLAMCARLMRRPVHELSSLDDLFGGRQKYFTHVWGAKQRLRDDPAFAEKFCSDCIARLRHDFPQFDFQ
;
A
#
# COMPACT_ATOMS: atom_id res chain seq x y z
N MET A 1 3.80 14.21 -9.38
CA MET A 1 2.65 13.41 -8.86
C MET A 1 2.71 13.41 -7.34
N ASN A 2 1.57 13.48 -6.65
CA ASN A 2 1.54 13.37 -5.19
C ASN A 2 1.35 11.91 -4.79
N ALA A 3 2.25 11.40 -3.94
CA ALA A 3 2.11 10.09 -3.33
C ALA A 3 1.95 10.17 -1.82
N PHE A 4 1.56 9.07 -1.21
CA PHE A 4 1.58 8.94 0.24
C PHE A 4 1.95 7.53 0.67
N HIS A 5 2.70 7.48 1.75
CA HIS A 5 2.92 6.30 2.57
C HIS A 5 1.93 6.29 3.74
N THR A 6 1.67 5.12 4.28
CA THR A 6 0.85 4.97 5.49
C THR A 6 1.61 4.17 6.52
N LEU A 7 1.75 4.74 7.71
CA LEU A 7 2.37 4.08 8.87
C LEU A 7 1.43 4.15 10.06
N ARG A 8 0.78 3.03 10.40
CA ARG A 8 -0.04 2.90 11.61
C ARG A 8 0.76 2.18 12.69
N THR A 9 1.00 2.85 13.80
CA THR A 9 1.66 2.21 14.94
C THR A 9 0.63 1.45 15.78
N ARG A 10 0.95 0.20 16.12
CA ARG A 10 0.08 -0.66 16.89
C ARG A 10 0.76 -1.13 18.15
N GLY A 11 -0.02 -1.24 19.22
CA GLY A 11 0.49 -1.69 20.53
C GLY A 11 1.36 -0.63 21.22
N ASP A 12 1.85 -0.98 22.40
CA ASP A 12 2.58 -0.04 23.25
C ASP A 12 4.08 0.08 22.86
N HIS A 13 4.61 -0.92 22.17
CA HIS A 13 6.02 -1.00 21.77
C HIS A 13 6.14 -1.15 20.25
N PHE A 14 5.91 -0.06 19.51
CA PHE A 14 6.12 -0.05 18.08
C PHE A 14 7.61 0.12 17.74
N SER A 15 8.12 -0.75 16.87
CA SER A 15 9.44 -0.61 16.24
C SER A 15 9.44 -1.24 14.86
N MET A 16 10.15 -0.63 13.93
CA MET A 16 10.44 -1.21 12.62
C MET A 16 11.78 -1.95 12.67
N GLN A 17 11.89 -3.05 11.95
CA GLN A 17 13.18 -3.67 11.72
C GLN A 17 14.04 -2.77 10.81
N ARG A 18 15.37 -2.89 10.93
CA ARG A 18 16.31 -2.03 10.19
C ARG A 18 16.04 -2.02 8.68
N PHE A 19 15.79 -3.17 8.09
CA PHE A 19 15.47 -3.25 6.67
C PHE A 19 14.15 -2.57 6.30
N GLU A 20 13.12 -2.63 7.16
CA GLU A 20 11.84 -1.96 6.94
C GLU A 20 12.00 -0.43 6.96
N LEU A 21 12.79 0.08 7.88
CA LEU A 21 13.11 1.51 7.96
C LEU A 21 13.89 1.98 6.72
N LEU A 22 14.92 1.24 6.31
CA LEU A 22 15.75 1.58 5.16
C LEU A 22 14.95 1.52 3.83
N THR A 23 14.06 0.55 3.67
CA THR A 23 13.19 0.48 2.48
C THR A 23 12.19 1.61 2.44
N MET A 24 11.60 2.01 3.58
CA MET A 24 10.74 3.17 3.68
C MET A 24 11.46 4.46 3.26
N ILE A 25 12.69 4.65 3.75
CA ILE A 25 13.53 5.81 3.38
C ILE A 25 13.81 5.83 1.88
N LEU A 26 14.28 4.70 1.34
CA LEU A 26 14.52 4.56 -0.11
C LEU A 26 13.28 4.83 -0.93
N SER A 27 12.14 4.26 -0.54
CA SER A 27 10.87 4.45 -1.24
C SER A 27 10.47 5.93 -1.28
N ALA A 28 10.56 6.63 -0.15
CA ALA A 28 10.20 8.04 -0.08
C ALA A 28 11.15 8.92 -0.92
N LEU A 29 12.46 8.73 -0.77
CA LEU A 29 13.46 9.57 -1.44
C LEU A 29 13.53 9.31 -2.94
N GLU A 30 13.46 8.04 -3.38
CA GLU A 30 13.43 7.72 -4.82
C GLU A 30 12.14 8.20 -5.48
N TRP A 31 11.01 8.16 -4.76
CA TRP A 31 9.79 8.80 -5.25
C TRP A 31 9.97 10.30 -5.46
N LYS A 32 10.51 11.02 -4.47
CA LYS A 32 10.77 12.48 -4.58
C LYS A 32 11.69 12.81 -5.75
N LYS A 33 12.72 12.01 -5.95
CA LYS A 33 13.70 12.20 -7.04
C LYS A 33 13.08 12.06 -8.43
N HIS A 34 12.15 11.14 -8.60
CA HIS A 34 11.63 10.73 -9.91
C HIS A 34 10.22 11.20 -10.23
N ASN A 35 9.34 11.29 -9.23
CA ASN A 35 7.90 11.38 -9.48
C ASN A 35 7.21 12.56 -8.81
N GLY A 36 7.85 13.25 -7.87
CA GLY A 36 7.32 14.43 -7.21
C GLY A 36 7.12 14.27 -5.70
N ARG A 37 6.10 14.91 -5.14
CA ARG A 37 5.93 14.98 -3.68
C ARG A 37 5.44 13.67 -3.09
N ILE A 38 5.91 13.39 -1.87
CA ILE A 38 5.40 12.29 -1.06
C ILE A 38 5.16 12.74 0.38
N LYS A 39 4.04 12.31 0.97
CA LYS A 39 3.78 12.53 2.38
C LYS A 39 3.65 11.22 3.14
N LEU A 40 3.86 11.29 4.45
CA LEU A 40 3.51 10.22 5.35
C LEU A 40 2.16 10.52 6.00
N VAL A 41 1.23 9.59 5.92
CA VAL A 41 0.01 9.58 6.73
C VAL A 41 0.22 8.60 7.87
N THR A 42 0.17 9.10 9.11
CA THR A 42 0.50 8.31 10.30
C THR A 42 -0.36 8.73 11.50
N ASP A 43 -0.14 8.09 12.64
CA ASP A 43 -0.63 8.53 13.94
C ASP A 43 0.45 9.33 14.71
N PRO A 44 0.13 9.98 15.84
CA PRO A 44 1.10 10.79 16.60
C PRO A 44 2.35 10.00 17.02
N ARG A 45 2.21 8.71 17.39
CA ARG A 45 3.35 7.84 17.74
C ARG A 45 4.27 7.56 16.55
N GLY A 46 3.70 7.35 15.36
CA GLY A 46 4.48 7.17 14.14
C GLY A 46 5.27 8.41 13.76
N ALA A 47 4.68 9.59 13.92
CA ALA A 47 5.39 10.86 13.74
C ALA A 47 6.53 11.02 14.75
N GLU A 48 6.28 10.73 16.04
CA GLU A 48 7.32 10.75 17.07
C GLU A 48 8.42 9.74 16.80
N TYR A 49 8.06 8.53 16.35
CA TYR A 49 9.03 7.49 15.97
C TYR A 49 10.01 7.98 14.92
N LEU A 50 9.52 8.61 13.84
CA LEU A 50 10.38 9.16 12.80
C LEU A 50 11.26 10.31 13.29
N ASN A 51 10.73 11.18 14.14
CA ASN A 51 11.49 12.27 14.73
C ASN A 51 12.70 11.79 15.54
N ARG A 52 12.59 10.65 16.25
CA ARG A 52 13.71 10.05 17.00
C ARG A 52 14.87 9.63 16.11
N PHE A 53 14.60 9.30 14.85
CA PHE A 53 15.62 8.93 13.87
C PHE A 53 16.07 10.10 13.00
N GLY A 54 15.56 11.33 13.24
CA GLY A 54 15.89 12.49 12.43
C GLY A 54 15.37 12.38 10.97
N LEU A 55 14.28 11.65 10.73
CA LEU A 55 13.78 11.31 9.41
C LEU A 55 12.56 12.14 8.90
N PRO A 56 12.06 13.19 9.60
CA PRO A 56 10.89 13.92 9.07
C PRO A 56 11.15 14.50 7.68
N ASP A 57 12.39 14.91 7.38
CA ASP A 57 12.77 15.57 6.12
C ASP A 57 12.76 14.65 4.87
N ILE A 58 12.64 13.33 5.06
CA ILE A 58 12.46 12.43 3.90
C ILE A 58 11.08 12.61 3.26
N TYR A 59 10.10 13.15 3.99
CA TYR A 59 8.76 13.45 3.49
C TYR A 59 8.58 14.95 3.29
N ASP A 60 7.71 15.33 2.36
CA ASP A 60 7.29 16.73 2.16
C ASP A 60 6.26 17.19 3.18
N GLU A 61 5.57 16.24 3.82
CA GLU A 61 4.52 16.48 4.82
C GLU A 61 4.34 15.23 5.69
N ILE A 62 4.10 15.43 6.98
CA ILE A 62 3.65 14.37 7.90
C ILE A 62 2.23 14.71 8.36
N ASP A 63 1.27 13.88 7.98
CA ASP A 63 -0.15 13.99 8.31
C ASP A 63 -0.49 13.00 9.42
N VAL A 64 -0.81 13.46 10.61
CA VAL A 64 -1.09 12.62 11.80
C VAL A 64 -2.57 12.21 11.92
N SER A 65 -3.30 12.21 10.83
CA SER A 65 -4.75 11.97 10.84
C SER A 65 -5.17 10.52 11.08
N LEU A 66 -4.24 9.55 11.17
CA LEU A 66 -4.60 8.13 11.38
C LEU A 66 -5.17 7.83 12.78
N ASP A 67 -5.02 8.70 13.76
CA ASP A 67 -5.73 8.55 15.03
C ASP A 67 -7.26 8.60 14.87
N GLY A 68 -7.74 9.24 13.82
CA GLY A 68 -9.16 9.22 13.44
C GLY A 68 -9.70 7.86 13.04
N MET A 69 -8.84 6.88 12.74
CA MET A 69 -9.23 5.52 12.34
C MET A 69 -9.93 4.75 13.46
N ASP A 70 -9.61 5.03 14.72
CA ASP A 70 -10.22 4.39 15.88
C ASP A 70 -11.76 4.55 15.90
N ARG A 71 -12.26 5.63 15.26
CA ARG A 71 -13.69 5.92 15.15
C ARG A 71 -14.42 5.09 14.08
N LEU A 72 -13.68 4.38 13.24
CA LEU A 72 -14.30 3.55 12.19
C LEU A 72 -14.96 2.28 12.74
N GLY A 73 -14.58 1.83 13.93
CA GLY A 73 -15.08 0.59 14.53
C GLY A 73 -14.67 -0.66 13.74
N VAL A 74 -13.47 -0.65 13.16
CA VAL A 74 -12.90 -1.73 12.35
C VAL A 74 -11.92 -2.53 13.19
N ASP A 75 -11.95 -3.85 13.09
CA ASP A 75 -10.92 -4.71 13.69
C ASP A 75 -9.60 -4.58 12.91
N GLU A 76 -8.67 -3.78 13.43
CA GLU A 76 -7.35 -3.56 12.81
C GLU A 76 -6.46 -4.81 12.81
N LYS A 77 -6.77 -5.85 13.59
CA LYS A 77 -6.02 -7.10 13.56
C LYS A 77 -6.33 -7.87 12.27
N THR A 78 -7.58 -7.97 11.93
CA THR A 78 -8.04 -8.58 10.67
C THR A 78 -7.72 -7.68 9.48
N PHE A 79 -8.00 -6.37 9.61
CA PHE A 79 -7.87 -5.39 8.53
C PHE A 79 -6.64 -4.49 8.71
N TRP A 80 -5.46 -5.10 8.76
CA TRP A 80 -4.21 -4.37 9.03
C TRP A 80 -3.85 -3.33 7.96
N ALA A 81 -4.29 -3.50 6.70
CA ALA A 81 -4.13 -2.50 5.66
C ALA A 81 -5.30 -1.48 5.60
N GLY A 82 -6.27 -1.56 6.52
CA GLY A 82 -7.37 -0.61 6.61
C GLY A 82 -6.91 0.83 6.79
N ALA A 83 -5.75 1.03 7.43
CA ALA A 83 -5.11 2.34 7.57
C ALA A 83 -4.75 2.97 6.21
N LYS A 84 -4.34 2.16 5.21
CA LYS A 84 -4.07 2.65 3.84
C LYS A 84 -5.34 3.19 3.19
N LEU A 85 -6.45 2.48 3.36
CA LEU A 85 -7.76 2.89 2.81
C LEU A 85 -8.30 4.13 3.54
N PHE A 86 -8.11 4.22 4.84
CA PHE A 86 -8.44 5.43 5.60
C PHE A 86 -7.61 6.63 5.13
N ALA A 87 -6.30 6.47 4.99
CA ALA A 87 -5.42 7.49 4.45
C ALA A 87 -5.86 7.90 3.03
N LEU A 88 -6.13 6.93 2.14
CA LEU A 88 -6.61 7.16 0.78
C LEU A 88 -7.91 7.96 0.74
N SER A 89 -8.87 7.64 1.61
CA SER A 89 -10.17 8.33 1.67
C SER A 89 -10.04 9.84 1.95
N ARG A 90 -8.89 10.30 2.41
CA ARG A 90 -8.59 11.70 2.73
C ARG A 90 -7.71 12.40 1.69
N GLN A 91 -7.22 11.67 0.66
CA GLN A 91 -6.36 12.27 -0.36
C GLN A 91 -7.16 13.01 -1.43
N GLN A 92 -6.54 14.03 -2.01
CA GLN A 92 -7.01 14.62 -3.27
C GLN A 92 -6.51 13.78 -4.45
N CYS A 93 -7.35 13.60 -5.47
CA CYS A 93 -6.95 12.96 -6.71
C CYS A 93 -6.48 13.99 -7.75
N PRO A 94 -5.54 13.63 -8.63
CA PRO A 94 -4.88 12.33 -8.71
C PRO A 94 -3.84 12.13 -7.61
N CYS A 95 -3.74 10.89 -7.09
CA CYS A 95 -2.75 10.53 -6.07
C CYS A 95 -2.26 9.09 -6.24
N VAL A 96 -1.14 8.79 -5.59
CA VAL A 96 -0.57 7.43 -5.54
C VAL A 96 -0.46 6.95 -4.10
N MET A 97 -1.02 5.78 -3.83
CA MET A 97 -0.83 5.03 -2.60
C MET A 97 0.34 4.09 -2.78
N LEU A 98 1.33 4.15 -1.89
CA LEU A 98 2.52 3.32 -1.92
C LEU A 98 2.69 2.54 -0.62
N ASP A 99 3.11 1.28 -0.72
CA ASP A 99 3.65 0.56 0.42
C ASP A 99 5.02 1.11 0.82
N LEU A 100 5.33 1.05 2.10
CA LEU A 100 6.62 1.53 2.65
C LEU A 100 7.84 0.81 2.05
N ASP A 101 7.63 -0.37 1.49
CA ASP A 101 8.65 -1.22 0.89
C ASP A 101 8.55 -1.34 -0.63
N PHE A 102 7.83 -0.40 -1.27
CA PHE A 102 7.75 -0.30 -2.72
C PHE A 102 8.60 0.86 -3.23
N ILE A 103 9.73 0.56 -3.87
CA ILE A 103 10.72 1.54 -4.30
C ILE A 103 10.61 1.74 -5.81
N VAL A 104 10.41 2.97 -6.27
CA VAL A 104 10.30 3.33 -7.69
C VAL A 104 11.62 3.94 -8.18
N TRP A 105 12.32 3.24 -9.08
CA TRP A 105 13.65 3.62 -9.54
C TRP A 105 13.69 4.56 -10.74
N GLN A 106 12.56 4.83 -11.37
CA GLN A 106 12.48 5.63 -12.61
C GLN A 106 11.20 6.46 -12.62
N PRO A 107 11.13 7.53 -13.41
CA PRO A 107 9.91 8.29 -13.61
C PRO A 107 8.79 7.41 -14.18
N ILE A 108 7.57 7.57 -13.67
CA ILE A 108 6.37 6.94 -14.21
C ILE A 108 5.61 7.99 -15.03
N ASP A 109 5.25 7.63 -16.27
CA ASP A 109 4.35 8.45 -17.07
C ASP A 109 2.90 8.19 -16.64
N PHE A 110 2.29 9.17 -16.00
CA PHE A 110 0.90 9.11 -15.53
C PHE A 110 -0.11 9.61 -16.57
N ALA A 111 0.33 10.17 -17.69
CA ALA A 111 -0.56 10.72 -18.71
C ALA A 111 -1.55 9.70 -19.30
N PRO A 112 -1.18 8.42 -19.50
CA PRO A 112 -2.12 7.40 -19.99
C PRO A 112 -3.24 7.07 -19.02
N TYR A 113 -3.04 7.25 -17.72
CA TYR A 113 -3.98 6.76 -16.68
C TYR A 113 -5.12 7.75 -16.37
N ARG A 114 -4.91 9.06 -16.57
CA ARG A 114 -5.93 10.11 -16.40
C ARG A 114 -6.82 9.91 -15.17
N ASN A 115 -8.11 9.55 -15.40
CA ASN A 115 -9.10 9.33 -14.35
C ASN A 115 -9.26 7.85 -13.97
N ASP A 116 -8.38 7.00 -14.47
CA ASP A 116 -8.41 5.55 -14.26
C ASP A 116 -7.64 5.14 -13.01
N VAL A 117 -7.40 3.84 -12.87
CA VAL A 117 -6.58 3.23 -11.84
C VAL A 117 -5.35 2.61 -12.50
N ALA A 118 -4.18 2.71 -11.85
CA ALA A 118 -3.03 1.89 -12.22
C ALA A 118 -2.49 1.17 -11.00
N VAL A 119 -2.10 -0.10 -11.15
CA VAL A 119 -1.60 -0.98 -10.09
C VAL A 119 -0.34 -1.69 -10.56
N ILE A 120 0.33 -2.43 -9.67
CA ILE A 120 1.55 -3.15 -10.07
C ILE A 120 1.21 -4.20 -11.13
N HIS A 121 0.34 -5.15 -10.80
CA HIS A 121 -0.12 -6.24 -11.65
C HIS A 121 -1.43 -6.81 -11.11
N PHE A 122 -2.04 -7.73 -11.88
CA PHE A 122 -3.19 -8.51 -11.40
C PHE A 122 -2.75 -9.84 -10.80
N GLU A 123 -3.43 -10.23 -9.71
CA GLU A 123 -3.28 -11.50 -9.03
C GLU A 123 -4.30 -12.53 -9.53
N GLN A 124 -3.95 -13.80 -9.46
CA GLN A 124 -4.89 -14.89 -9.77
C GLN A 124 -5.92 -15.05 -8.65
N VAL A 125 -7.16 -15.33 -9.03
CA VAL A 125 -8.28 -15.55 -8.10
C VAL A 125 -8.72 -17.01 -8.08
N GLY A 126 -9.60 -17.39 -7.13
CA GLY A 126 -10.08 -18.77 -7.00
C GLY A 126 -9.13 -19.68 -6.22
N ASN A 127 -8.31 -19.11 -5.35
CA ASN A 127 -7.40 -19.81 -4.45
C ASN A 127 -7.68 -19.40 -2.98
N ASP A 128 -6.90 -19.91 -2.04
CA ASP A 128 -7.08 -19.65 -0.61
C ASP A 128 -6.87 -18.17 -0.22
N VAL A 129 -6.13 -17.42 -1.01
CA VAL A 129 -5.91 -15.97 -0.79
C VAL A 129 -7.09 -15.15 -1.32
N TYR A 130 -7.64 -15.53 -2.47
CA TYR A 130 -8.77 -14.85 -3.13
C TYR A 130 -9.93 -15.82 -3.36
N PRO A 131 -10.59 -16.29 -2.30
CA PRO A 131 -11.66 -17.27 -2.38
C PRO A 131 -12.93 -16.68 -3.03
N PRO A 132 -13.92 -17.53 -3.37
CA PRO A 132 -15.23 -17.10 -3.84
C PRO A 132 -16.06 -16.44 -2.73
N SER A 133 -17.22 -15.89 -3.10
CA SER A 133 -18.11 -15.11 -2.21
C SER A 133 -18.57 -15.86 -0.97
N GLU A 134 -18.77 -17.16 -1.09
CA GLU A 134 -19.30 -18.05 -0.04
C GLU A 134 -18.34 -18.19 1.16
N HIS A 135 -17.08 -17.82 0.97
CA HIS A 135 -16.08 -17.77 2.04
C HIS A 135 -16.39 -16.70 3.09
N PHE A 136 -16.98 -15.59 2.67
CA PHE A 136 -17.14 -14.42 3.52
C PHE A 136 -18.40 -14.51 4.37
N ARG A 137 -18.24 -14.33 5.69
CA ARG A 137 -19.33 -14.26 6.66
C ARG A 137 -19.49 -12.85 7.16
N PHE A 138 -20.74 -12.46 7.43
CA PHE A 138 -21.06 -11.10 7.83
C PHE A 138 -22.04 -11.11 9.00
N LYS A 139 -21.97 -10.08 9.82
CA LYS A 139 -22.95 -9.76 10.83
C LYS A 139 -24.31 -9.56 10.19
N HIS A 140 -25.36 -9.77 10.99
CA HIS A 140 -26.73 -9.70 10.50
C HIS A 140 -27.05 -8.37 9.79
N GLY A 141 -27.64 -8.46 8.61
CA GLY A 141 -28.08 -7.31 7.81
C GLY A 141 -27.16 -6.90 6.65
N PHE A 142 -25.88 -7.23 6.68
CA PHE A 142 -24.98 -6.95 5.54
C PHE A 142 -25.03 -8.07 4.50
N LYS A 143 -25.04 -7.69 3.23
CA LYS A 143 -24.94 -8.60 2.09
C LYS A 143 -24.03 -8.02 1.03
N LEU A 144 -23.23 -8.87 0.43
CA LEU A 144 -22.46 -8.48 -0.74
C LEU A 144 -23.42 -8.10 -1.89
N PRO A 145 -23.15 -7.01 -2.63
CA PRO A 145 -23.95 -6.67 -3.79
C PRO A 145 -23.98 -7.82 -4.81
N PRO A 146 -25.16 -8.24 -5.30
CA PRO A 146 -25.25 -9.32 -6.29
C PRO A 146 -24.65 -8.97 -7.65
N SER A 147 -24.37 -7.70 -7.89
CA SER A 147 -23.75 -7.17 -9.11
C SER A 147 -22.23 -7.32 -9.13
N LEU A 148 -21.59 -7.88 -8.10
CA LEU A 148 -20.15 -8.08 -8.07
C LEU A 148 -19.73 -9.15 -9.08
N ASP A 149 -18.79 -8.78 -9.95
CA ASP A 149 -18.19 -9.71 -10.91
C ASP A 149 -17.01 -10.46 -10.27
N TRP A 150 -17.28 -11.67 -9.82
CA TRP A 150 -16.30 -12.54 -9.14
C TRP A 150 -15.26 -13.15 -10.08
N THR A 151 -15.36 -12.92 -11.40
CA THR A 151 -14.35 -13.33 -12.36
C THR A 151 -13.21 -12.32 -12.49
N VAL A 152 -13.40 -11.10 -11.99
CA VAL A 152 -12.39 -10.04 -12.02
C VAL A 152 -11.19 -10.45 -11.15
N LYS A 153 -9.98 -10.34 -11.71
CA LYS A 153 -8.73 -10.57 -11.00
C LYS A 153 -8.51 -9.51 -9.91
N ALA A 154 -7.79 -9.85 -8.86
CA ALA A 154 -7.43 -8.88 -7.82
C ALA A 154 -6.25 -8.00 -8.26
N CYS A 155 -6.17 -6.78 -7.73
CA CYS A 155 -5.07 -5.84 -7.99
C CYS A 155 -3.99 -5.98 -6.93
N ASN A 156 -2.72 -6.00 -7.30
CA ASN A 156 -1.65 -5.80 -6.32
C ASN A 156 -1.50 -4.28 -6.06
N THR A 157 -1.81 -3.86 -4.83
CA THR A 157 -1.95 -2.46 -4.42
C THR A 157 -0.76 -1.91 -3.64
N ALA A 158 0.41 -2.58 -3.67
CA ALA A 158 1.62 -1.99 -3.08
C ALA A 158 2.04 -0.69 -3.81
N PHE A 159 1.61 -0.55 -5.05
CA PHE A 159 1.47 0.70 -5.79
C PHE A 159 0.04 0.77 -6.33
N ALA A 160 -0.66 1.87 -6.06
CA ALA A 160 -1.96 2.13 -6.68
C ALA A 160 -2.13 3.63 -6.97
N TYR A 161 -2.27 3.96 -8.25
CA TYR A 161 -2.65 5.28 -8.73
C TYR A 161 -4.16 5.39 -8.81
N PHE A 162 -4.69 6.50 -8.31
CA PHE A 162 -6.11 6.84 -8.35
C PHE A 162 -6.27 8.17 -9.07
N GLY A 163 -6.82 8.14 -10.28
CA GLY A 163 -7.03 9.34 -11.10
C GLY A 163 -8.26 10.15 -10.70
N ALA A 164 -9.29 9.52 -10.12
CA ALA A 164 -10.59 10.14 -9.89
C ALA A 164 -11.11 9.95 -8.47
N ARG A 165 -11.62 11.02 -7.88
CA ARG A 165 -12.12 11.06 -6.50
C ARG A 165 -13.40 10.25 -6.28
N ASP A 166 -14.29 10.19 -7.26
CA ASP A 166 -15.53 9.42 -7.21
C ASP A 166 -15.27 7.92 -7.02
N LEU A 167 -14.24 7.40 -7.70
CA LEU A 167 -13.80 6.01 -7.53
C LEU A 167 -13.23 5.78 -6.13
N VAL A 168 -12.37 6.67 -5.63
CA VAL A 168 -11.83 6.57 -4.27
C VAL A 168 -12.94 6.56 -3.23
N ASN A 169 -13.93 7.44 -3.36
CA ASN A 169 -15.06 7.48 -2.43
C ASN A 169 -15.80 6.14 -2.42
N ARG A 170 -16.24 5.65 -3.60
CA ARG A 170 -16.96 4.38 -3.69
C ARG A 170 -16.14 3.18 -3.19
N TYR A 171 -14.85 3.16 -3.51
CA TYR A 171 -13.94 2.11 -3.08
C TYR A 171 -13.81 2.09 -1.56
N CYS A 172 -13.53 3.23 -0.93
CA CYS A 172 -13.34 3.33 0.50
C CYS A 172 -14.63 3.14 1.30
N ASP A 173 -15.75 3.71 0.84
CA ASP A 173 -17.04 3.61 1.54
C ASP A 173 -17.46 2.15 1.69
N PHE A 174 -17.46 1.39 0.60
CA PHE A 174 -17.78 -0.04 0.66
C PHE A 174 -16.75 -0.84 1.48
N ALA A 175 -15.46 -0.53 1.33
CA ALA A 175 -14.42 -1.21 2.11
C ALA A 175 -14.66 -1.04 3.62
N PHE A 176 -15.02 0.16 4.07
CA PHE A 176 -15.33 0.41 5.48
C PHE A 176 -16.62 -0.26 5.93
N GLU A 177 -17.65 -0.31 5.09
CA GLU A 177 -18.87 -1.08 5.38
C GLU A 177 -18.57 -2.58 5.52
N PHE A 178 -17.83 -3.15 4.58
CA PHE A 178 -17.39 -4.54 4.63
C PHE A 178 -16.61 -4.85 5.91
N MET A 179 -15.59 -4.04 6.21
CA MET A 179 -14.73 -4.24 7.39
C MET A 179 -15.52 -4.22 8.69
N ARG A 180 -16.52 -3.32 8.84
CA ARG A 180 -17.41 -3.28 10.02
C ARG A 180 -18.36 -4.45 10.10
N ALA A 181 -18.82 -4.91 8.94
CA ALA A 181 -19.82 -6.00 8.85
C ALA A 181 -19.20 -7.38 8.93
N ALA A 182 -17.91 -7.54 8.68
CA ALA A 182 -17.23 -8.83 8.68
C ALA A 182 -17.44 -9.60 10.00
N ASP A 183 -17.77 -10.90 9.87
CA ASP A 183 -17.89 -11.88 10.95
C ASP A 183 -16.96 -13.07 10.70
N GLY A 184 -15.72 -12.73 10.39
CA GLY A 184 -14.62 -13.64 10.12
C GLY A 184 -13.31 -12.85 10.06
N ASP A 185 -12.21 -13.57 9.96
CA ASP A 185 -10.86 -12.98 10.00
C ASP A 185 -9.91 -13.59 8.96
N GLY A 186 -8.66 -13.16 9.00
CA GLY A 186 -7.58 -13.69 8.22
C GLY A 186 -7.33 -12.97 6.90
N LEU A 187 -6.29 -13.45 6.20
CA LEU A 187 -5.79 -12.86 4.96
C LEU A 187 -6.86 -12.63 3.90
N PRO A 188 -7.79 -13.58 3.61
CA PRO A 188 -8.81 -13.38 2.58
C PRO A 188 -9.68 -12.14 2.79
N TYR A 189 -10.05 -11.83 4.04
CA TYR A 189 -10.87 -10.66 4.36
C TYR A 189 -10.14 -9.36 4.05
N MET A 190 -8.85 -9.28 4.43
CA MET A 190 -8.03 -8.10 4.18
C MET A 190 -7.77 -7.88 2.68
N VAL A 191 -7.31 -8.90 1.97
CA VAL A 191 -6.99 -8.77 0.54
C VAL A 191 -8.24 -8.61 -0.32
N PHE A 192 -9.40 -9.06 0.16
CA PHE A 192 -10.65 -8.76 -0.52
C PHE A 192 -10.88 -7.25 -0.57
N VAL A 193 -10.90 -6.57 0.57
CA VAL A 193 -11.23 -5.13 0.62
C VAL A 193 -10.16 -4.25 0.02
N GLU A 194 -8.89 -4.64 0.12
CA GLU A 194 -7.78 -3.85 -0.39
C GLU A 194 -7.53 -4.10 -1.88
N GLN A 195 -7.56 -5.34 -2.31
CA GLN A 195 -7.04 -5.74 -3.61
C GLN A 195 -8.14 -6.16 -4.59
N ARG A 196 -9.01 -7.08 -4.18
CA ARG A 196 -10.04 -7.59 -5.09
C ARG A 196 -11.18 -6.61 -5.30
N TRP A 197 -11.63 -5.97 -4.22
CA TRP A 197 -12.69 -4.97 -4.29
C TRP A 197 -12.29 -3.76 -5.16
N LEU A 198 -11.02 -3.34 -5.15
CA LEU A 198 -10.57 -2.26 -6.04
C LEU A 198 -10.88 -2.58 -7.51
N ALA A 199 -10.51 -3.77 -7.98
CA ALA A 199 -10.76 -4.20 -9.35
C ALA A 199 -12.27 -4.30 -9.65
N MET A 200 -13.06 -4.87 -8.73
CA MET A 200 -14.52 -4.95 -8.87
C MET A 200 -15.17 -3.57 -8.89
N CYS A 201 -14.72 -2.66 -8.03
CA CYS A 201 -15.21 -1.27 -7.97
C CYS A 201 -14.92 -0.53 -9.27
N ALA A 202 -13.70 -0.62 -9.79
CA ALA A 202 -13.33 -0.03 -11.06
C ALA A 202 -14.20 -0.58 -12.21
N ARG A 203 -14.43 -1.90 -12.24
CA ARG A 203 -15.32 -2.55 -13.20
C ARG A 203 -16.75 -2.04 -13.13
N LEU A 204 -17.33 -1.94 -11.92
CA LEU A 204 -18.68 -1.38 -11.71
C LEU A 204 -18.80 0.07 -12.18
N MET A 205 -17.73 0.84 -12.02
CA MET A 205 -17.67 2.25 -12.44
C MET A 205 -17.22 2.42 -13.91
N ARG A 206 -16.98 1.33 -14.63
CA ARG A 206 -16.49 1.33 -16.01
C ARG A 206 -15.18 2.11 -16.17
N ARG A 207 -14.28 1.97 -15.16
CA ARG A 207 -12.94 2.55 -15.16
C ARG A 207 -11.93 1.46 -15.50
N PRO A 208 -11.04 1.69 -16.47
CA PRO A 208 -9.91 0.81 -16.73
C PRO A 208 -8.99 0.68 -15.51
N VAL A 209 -8.39 -0.50 -15.36
CA VAL A 209 -7.26 -0.72 -14.45
C VAL A 209 -6.05 -1.08 -15.29
N HIS A 210 -5.01 -0.28 -15.18
CA HIS A 210 -3.75 -0.43 -15.91
C HIS A 210 -2.73 -1.16 -15.03
N GLU A 211 -1.85 -1.95 -15.64
CA GLU A 211 -0.74 -2.62 -14.96
C GLU A 211 0.58 -1.89 -15.26
N LEU A 212 1.43 -1.72 -14.24
CA LEU A 212 2.81 -1.25 -14.44
C LEU A 212 3.69 -2.36 -15.02
N SER A 213 3.40 -3.60 -14.68
CA SER A 213 4.17 -4.78 -15.12
C SER A 213 3.27 -6.02 -15.09
N SER A 214 3.54 -6.98 -15.94
CA SER A 214 2.92 -8.30 -15.83
C SER A 214 3.62 -9.16 -14.77
N LEU A 215 2.93 -10.20 -14.24
CA LEU A 215 3.57 -11.20 -13.36
C LEU A 215 4.74 -11.88 -14.06
N ASP A 216 4.62 -12.17 -15.36
CA ASP A 216 5.67 -12.81 -16.15
C ASP A 216 6.93 -11.92 -16.27
N ASP A 217 6.77 -10.59 -16.39
CA ASP A 217 7.89 -9.66 -16.41
C ASP A 217 8.54 -9.51 -15.04
N LEU A 218 7.71 -9.53 -13.98
CA LEU A 218 8.18 -9.45 -12.61
C LEU A 218 9.03 -10.68 -12.24
N PHE A 219 8.49 -11.90 -12.43
CA PHE A 219 9.21 -13.14 -12.11
C PHE A 219 10.33 -13.46 -13.12
N GLY A 220 10.20 -13.00 -14.36
CA GLY A 220 11.24 -13.13 -15.39
C GLY A 220 12.39 -12.14 -15.24
N GLY A 221 12.34 -11.22 -14.25
CA GLY A 221 13.39 -10.21 -14.01
C GLY A 221 13.52 -9.19 -15.14
N ARG A 222 12.52 -9.03 -15.99
CA ARG A 222 12.55 -8.10 -17.12
C ARG A 222 12.17 -6.67 -16.73
N GLN A 223 11.28 -6.49 -15.74
CA GLN A 223 10.95 -5.16 -15.23
C GLN A 223 12.10 -4.60 -14.36
N LYS A 224 12.39 -3.30 -14.49
CA LYS A 224 13.46 -2.58 -13.78
C LYS A 224 13.00 -1.23 -13.22
N TYR A 225 11.71 -0.98 -13.25
CA TYR A 225 11.15 0.31 -12.84
C TYR A 225 10.97 0.43 -11.33
N PHE A 226 10.78 -0.70 -10.64
CA PHE A 226 10.52 -0.73 -9.21
C PHE A 226 11.07 -1.99 -8.55
N THR A 227 11.17 -1.95 -7.23
CA THR A 227 11.39 -3.11 -6.35
C THR A 227 10.29 -3.16 -5.32
N HIS A 228 9.63 -4.31 -5.18
CA HIS A 228 8.72 -4.61 -4.09
C HIS A 228 9.38 -5.66 -3.19
N VAL A 229 9.70 -5.28 -1.96
CA VAL A 229 10.49 -6.14 -1.04
C VAL A 229 9.65 -7.25 -0.41
N TRP A 230 8.32 -7.22 -0.61
CA TRP A 230 7.38 -8.18 -0.03
C TRP A 230 7.87 -9.65 -0.10
N GLY A 231 8.32 -10.12 -1.26
CA GLY A 231 8.77 -11.49 -1.45
C GLY A 231 10.04 -11.87 -0.65
N ALA A 232 10.81 -10.89 -0.19
CA ALA A 232 12.03 -11.10 0.59
C ALA A 232 11.83 -10.96 2.11
N LYS A 233 10.67 -10.42 2.56
CA LYS A 233 10.45 -10.07 3.99
C LYS A 233 10.65 -11.24 4.94
N GLN A 234 10.16 -12.42 4.59
CA GLN A 234 10.33 -13.59 5.45
C GLN A 234 11.81 -13.95 5.60
N ARG A 235 12.55 -14.01 4.49
CA ARG A 235 13.98 -14.29 4.51
C ARG A 235 14.77 -13.20 5.26
N LEU A 236 14.41 -11.94 5.11
CA LEU A 236 15.02 -10.82 5.84
C LEU A 236 14.81 -10.92 7.37
N ARG A 237 13.75 -11.60 7.81
CA ARG A 237 13.51 -11.85 9.24
C ARG A 237 14.24 -13.07 9.76
N ASP A 238 14.39 -14.11 8.93
CA ASP A 238 14.88 -15.43 9.36
C ASP A 238 16.39 -15.61 9.12
N ASP A 239 16.99 -14.83 8.22
CA ASP A 239 18.42 -14.93 7.82
C ASP A 239 19.15 -13.62 8.16
N PRO A 240 19.82 -13.54 9.34
CA PRO A 240 20.54 -12.32 9.76
C PRO A 240 21.64 -11.89 8.79
N ALA A 241 22.33 -12.84 8.14
CA ALA A 241 23.42 -12.52 7.20
C ALA A 241 22.85 -11.90 5.92
N PHE A 242 21.73 -12.42 5.43
CA PHE A 242 21.02 -11.83 4.30
C PHE A 242 20.47 -10.44 4.65
N ALA A 243 19.90 -10.27 5.84
CA ALA A 243 19.38 -8.98 6.30
C ALA A 243 20.48 -7.93 6.41
N GLU A 244 21.66 -8.28 6.98
CA GLU A 244 22.77 -7.36 7.11
C GLU A 244 23.33 -6.94 5.75
N LYS A 245 23.50 -7.89 4.83
CA LYS A 245 23.89 -7.57 3.45
C LYS A 245 22.89 -6.65 2.80
N PHE A 246 21.60 -6.94 2.87
CA PHE A 246 20.53 -6.12 2.31
C PHE A 246 20.54 -4.70 2.89
N CYS A 247 20.66 -4.57 4.21
CA CYS A 247 20.75 -3.26 4.86
C CYS A 247 21.98 -2.48 4.43
N SER A 248 23.13 -3.15 4.29
CA SER A 248 24.37 -2.52 3.79
C SER A 248 24.22 -2.03 2.36
N ASP A 249 23.59 -2.82 1.48
CA ASP A 249 23.30 -2.43 0.11
C ASP A 249 22.36 -1.21 0.05
N CYS A 250 21.31 -1.19 0.91
CA CYS A 250 20.40 -0.05 1.03
C CYS A 250 21.14 1.23 1.49
N ILE A 251 22.00 1.12 2.50
CA ILE A 251 22.77 2.26 3.00
C ILE A 251 23.74 2.78 1.91
N ALA A 252 24.44 1.89 1.22
CA ALA A 252 25.33 2.26 0.13
C ALA A 252 24.56 3.01 -0.97
N ARG A 253 23.36 2.54 -1.31
CA ARG A 253 22.50 3.20 -2.27
C ARG A 253 22.02 4.57 -1.79
N LEU A 254 21.57 4.69 -0.54
CA LEU A 254 21.17 5.97 0.05
C LEU A 254 22.30 6.99 0.06
N ARG A 255 23.50 6.61 0.47
CA ARG A 255 24.67 7.48 0.46
C ARG A 255 25.08 7.93 -0.94
N HIS A 256 24.95 7.04 -1.93
CA HIS A 256 25.24 7.37 -3.32
C HIS A 256 24.23 8.34 -3.92
N ASP A 257 22.93 8.06 -3.74
CA ASP A 257 21.86 8.80 -4.43
C ASP A 257 21.44 10.07 -3.68
N PHE A 258 21.66 10.11 -2.34
CA PHE A 258 21.20 11.18 -1.44
C PHE A 258 22.31 11.59 -0.45
N PRO A 259 23.48 12.06 -0.94
CA PRO A 259 24.64 12.39 -0.10
C PRO A 259 24.40 13.55 0.87
N GLN A 260 23.30 14.30 0.71
CA GLN A 260 22.91 15.39 1.61
C GLN A 260 22.32 14.89 2.95
N PHE A 261 21.96 13.62 3.06
CA PHE A 261 21.49 13.01 4.30
C PHE A 261 22.61 12.18 4.93
N ASP A 262 22.73 12.25 6.26
CA ASP A 262 23.69 11.43 7.00
C ASP A 262 23.03 10.10 7.42
N PHE A 263 23.21 9.06 6.61
CA PHE A 263 22.75 7.72 6.91
C PHE A 263 23.88 6.92 7.57
N GLN A 264 23.86 6.81 8.90
CA GLN A 264 24.80 6.02 9.68
C GLN A 264 24.37 4.55 9.85
#